data_976ec1b50cfeb95394b30ca44f8a5690
#
_entry.id   976ec1b50cfeb95394b30ca44f8a5690
#
_cell.length_a   1.000
_cell.length_b   1.000
_cell.length_c   1.000
_cell.angle_alpha   90.00
_cell.angle_beta   90.00
_cell.angle_gamma   90.00
#
_symmetry.space_group_name_H-M   'P 1'
#
loop_
_entity.id
_entity.type
_entity.pdbx_description
1 polymer ?
#
loop_
_entity_poly.entity_id
_entity_poly.type
_entity_poly.pdbx_seq_one_letter_code
_entity_poly.pdbx_strand_id
1 'polypeptide(L)'
;MDGGIGFWGSMGALLLILALTVLTLKDVAAGAEYDCGTIPCDEFVADPRDKESLQRGAQVYMNYCMGCHSLQYSRYNRVAEDLGIPEDLFQANLMFDPDVKIGALMHNAMDKGHAKQWFGVVPPDLTLVSRARQPQWVYTYLRTFYRDDGRPYGVNNKVFKDVGMPHVLLEL
;
A
#
# COMPACT_ATOMS: atom_id res chain seq x y z
N MET A 1 56.19 -2.66 -43.10
CA MET A 1 56.31 -2.70 -41.60
C MET A 1 54.90 -2.45 -41.10
N ASP A 2 54.15 -3.49 -40.96
CA ASP A 2 52.68 -3.41 -40.73
C ASP A 2 52.38 -3.79 -39.31
N GLY A 3 51.84 -2.80 -38.58
CA GLY A 3 51.46 -2.92 -37.21
C GLY A 3 50.13 -3.66 -37.05
N GLY A 4 50.17 -4.94 -36.78
CA GLY A 4 49.02 -5.73 -36.35
C GLY A 4 48.65 -5.44 -34.91
N ILE A 5 48.02 -4.30 -34.70
CA ILE A 5 47.46 -3.96 -33.40
C ILE A 5 45.94 -3.84 -33.56
N GLY A 6 45.18 -4.78 -33.03
CA GLY A 6 43.81 -4.37 -32.84
C GLY A 6 42.77 -5.41 -32.55
N PHE A 7 42.90 -6.66 -32.98
CA PHE A 7 41.75 -7.57 -32.84
C PHE A 7 41.56 -8.15 -31.42
N TRP A 8 42.65 -8.35 -30.70
CA TRP A 8 42.60 -8.93 -29.35
C TRP A 8 42.24 -7.92 -28.25
N GLY A 9 42.54 -6.63 -28.47
CA GLY A 9 42.21 -5.56 -27.55
C GLY A 9 40.70 -5.25 -27.52
N SER A 10 40.05 -5.33 -28.68
CA SER A 10 38.60 -5.06 -28.78
C SER A 10 37.71 -6.13 -28.16
N MET A 11 38.12 -7.40 -28.24
CA MET A 11 37.40 -8.51 -27.63
C MET A 11 37.46 -8.49 -26.11
N GLY A 12 38.60 -8.10 -25.52
CA GLY A 12 38.77 -7.95 -24.10
C GLY A 12 37.92 -6.79 -23.55
N ALA A 13 37.87 -5.66 -24.26
CA ALA A 13 37.07 -4.51 -23.90
C ALA A 13 35.54 -4.84 -23.96
N LEU A 14 35.10 -5.57 -24.98
CA LEU A 14 33.71 -6.01 -25.11
C LEU A 14 33.26 -6.93 -23.96
N LEU A 15 34.11 -7.87 -23.57
CA LEU A 15 33.86 -8.80 -22.48
C LEU A 15 33.80 -8.08 -21.12
N LEU A 16 34.66 -7.09 -20.90
CA LEU A 16 34.64 -6.25 -19.71
C LEU A 16 33.37 -5.39 -19.63
N ILE A 17 32.94 -4.80 -20.74
CA ILE A 17 31.68 -4.04 -20.78
C ILE A 17 30.46 -4.93 -20.51
N LEU A 18 30.46 -6.14 -21.12
CA LEU A 18 29.39 -7.12 -20.89
C LEU A 18 29.35 -7.59 -19.43
N ALA A 19 30.50 -7.83 -18.82
CA ALA A 19 30.60 -8.22 -17.41
C ALA A 19 30.14 -7.09 -16.46
N LEU A 20 30.53 -5.83 -16.75
CA LEU A 20 30.05 -4.68 -15.98
C LEU A 20 28.54 -4.46 -16.11
N THR A 21 27.96 -4.61 -17.29
CA THR A 21 26.50 -4.47 -17.49
C THR A 21 25.72 -5.58 -16.81
N VAL A 22 26.23 -6.81 -16.76
CA VAL A 22 25.61 -7.93 -16.04
C VAL A 22 25.67 -7.71 -14.51
N LEU A 23 26.76 -7.14 -13.99
CA LEU A 23 26.87 -6.78 -12.56
C LEU A 23 25.85 -5.68 -12.19
N THR A 24 25.74 -4.63 -12.99
CA THR A 24 24.79 -3.55 -12.72
C THR A 24 23.34 -3.98 -12.84
N LEU A 25 23.02 -4.95 -13.71
CA LEU A 25 21.68 -5.52 -13.82
C LEU A 25 21.28 -6.38 -12.60
N LYS A 26 22.24 -7.00 -11.93
CA LYS A 26 21.97 -7.77 -10.69
C LYS A 26 21.64 -6.83 -9.52
N ASP A 27 22.27 -5.69 -9.42
CA ASP A 27 22.00 -4.71 -8.35
C ASP A 27 20.65 -4.01 -8.54
N VAL A 28 20.18 -3.85 -9.78
CA VAL A 28 18.86 -3.30 -10.10
C VAL A 28 17.73 -4.31 -9.82
N ALA A 29 18.04 -5.62 -9.85
CA ALA A 29 17.09 -6.67 -9.52
C ALA A 29 17.02 -6.99 -8.01
N ALA A 30 17.91 -6.47 -7.19
CA ALA A 30 17.76 -6.43 -5.74
C ALA A 30 16.63 -5.45 -5.44
N GLY A 31 15.42 -5.98 -5.28
CA GLY A 31 14.22 -5.20 -5.01
C GLY A 31 14.47 -4.18 -3.89
N ALA A 32 13.87 -3.00 -4.01
CA ALA A 32 13.96 -1.99 -2.99
C ALA A 32 13.66 -2.64 -1.63
N GLU A 33 14.66 -2.62 -0.73
CA GLU A 33 14.48 -3.11 0.63
C GLU A 33 13.40 -2.25 1.29
N TYR A 34 12.28 -2.89 1.63
CA TYR A 34 11.14 -2.20 2.22
C TYR A 34 11.49 -1.82 3.65
N ASP A 35 11.46 -0.52 3.95
CA ASP A 35 11.75 0.00 5.27
C ASP A 35 10.51 -0.08 6.17
N CYS A 36 10.45 -1.14 6.98
CA CYS A 36 9.48 -1.29 8.07
C CYS A 36 10.05 -0.80 9.42
N GLY A 37 11.04 0.06 9.41
CA GLY A 37 11.65 0.64 10.61
C GLY A 37 12.57 -0.35 11.34
N THR A 38 12.23 -0.66 12.58
CA THR A 38 13.09 -1.52 13.45
C THR A 38 12.85 -3.01 13.26
N ILE A 39 11.90 -3.40 12.45
CA ILE A 39 11.55 -4.80 12.19
C ILE A 39 11.59 -5.07 10.67
N PRO A 40 11.88 -6.33 10.26
CA PRO A 40 11.74 -6.70 8.85
C PRO A 40 10.25 -6.59 8.44
N CYS A 41 10.02 -6.22 7.18
CA CYS A 41 8.67 -6.33 6.63
C CYS A 41 8.26 -7.80 6.48
N ASP A 42 7.01 -8.11 6.80
CA ASP A 42 6.43 -9.42 6.51
C ASP A 42 6.38 -9.65 5.00
N GLU A 43 6.65 -10.86 4.57
CA GLU A 43 6.48 -11.24 3.18
C GLU A 43 4.98 -11.20 2.81
N PHE A 44 4.65 -10.46 1.77
CA PHE A 44 3.29 -10.36 1.26
C PHE A 44 3.32 -10.18 -0.28
N VAL A 45 2.59 -11.04 -0.96
CA VAL A 45 2.40 -10.95 -2.42
C VAL A 45 0.92 -10.78 -2.70
N ALA A 46 0.55 -9.62 -3.23
CA ALA A 46 -0.82 -9.37 -3.65
C ALA A 46 -1.13 -10.15 -4.93
N ASP A 47 -2.19 -10.95 -4.96
CA ASP A 47 -2.72 -11.52 -6.19
C ASP A 47 -3.97 -10.75 -6.66
N PRO A 48 -3.85 -9.91 -7.69
CA PRO A 48 -4.97 -9.14 -8.21
C PRO A 48 -6.02 -10.00 -8.94
N ARG A 49 -5.77 -11.29 -9.12
CA ARG A 49 -6.71 -12.24 -9.75
C ARG A 49 -7.56 -12.98 -8.72
N ASP A 50 -7.14 -13.03 -7.46
CA ASP A 50 -7.96 -13.59 -6.36
C ASP A 50 -9.08 -12.62 -5.99
N LYS A 51 -10.15 -12.64 -6.80
CA LYS A 51 -11.29 -11.74 -6.62
C LYS A 51 -12.00 -11.93 -5.29
N GLU A 52 -12.08 -13.15 -4.80
CA GLU A 52 -12.73 -13.44 -3.51
C GLU A 52 -11.97 -12.80 -2.34
N SER A 53 -10.65 -12.88 -2.34
CA SER A 53 -9.81 -12.21 -1.34
C SER A 53 -9.93 -10.69 -1.43
N LEU A 54 -9.92 -10.14 -2.65
CA LEU A 54 -10.07 -8.71 -2.87
C LEU A 54 -11.45 -8.19 -2.45
N GLN A 55 -12.53 -8.95 -2.68
CA GLN A 55 -13.88 -8.61 -2.24
C GLN A 55 -14.00 -8.60 -0.71
N ARG A 56 -13.42 -9.60 -0.02
CA ARG A 56 -13.32 -9.59 1.45
C ARG A 56 -12.52 -8.38 1.95
N GLY A 57 -11.42 -8.06 1.29
CA GLY A 57 -10.61 -6.88 1.59
C GLY A 57 -11.39 -5.57 1.42
N ALA A 58 -12.19 -5.45 0.36
CA ALA A 58 -13.06 -4.29 0.14
C ALA A 58 -14.13 -4.18 1.24
N GLN A 59 -14.73 -5.29 1.65
CA GLN A 59 -15.68 -5.31 2.76
C GLN A 59 -15.02 -4.82 4.07
N VAL A 60 -13.83 -5.31 4.39
CA VAL A 60 -13.08 -4.85 5.57
C VAL A 60 -12.75 -3.35 5.44
N TYR A 61 -12.29 -2.89 4.28
CA TYR A 61 -12.00 -1.49 4.05
C TYR A 61 -13.24 -0.60 4.27
N MET A 62 -14.37 -0.94 3.67
CA MET A 62 -15.59 -0.15 3.78
C MET A 62 -16.11 -0.08 5.22
N ASN A 63 -16.00 -1.16 5.99
CA ASN A 63 -16.51 -1.23 7.36
C ASN A 63 -15.56 -0.64 8.41
N TYR A 64 -14.24 -0.73 8.22
CA TYR A 64 -13.25 -0.39 9.27
C TYR A 64 -12.34 0.78 8.91
N CYS A 65 -12.13 1.05 7.63
CA CYS A 65 -11.14 2.06 7.20
C CYS A 65 -11.80 3.31 6.61
N MET A 66 -12.86 3.15 5.81
CA MET A 66 -13.49 4.23 5.04
C MET A 66 -14.01 5.36 5.92
N GLY A 67 -14.42 5.10 7.16
CA GLY A 67 -14.86 6.12 8.09
C GLY A 67 -13.80 7.19 8.39
N CYS A 68 -12.52 6.82 8.32
CA CYS A 68 -11.39 7.71 8.57
C CYS A 68 -10.54 8.01 7.34
N HIS A 69 -10.42 7.08 6.41
CA HIS A 69 -9.54 7.15 5.25
C HIS A 69 -10.33 7.13 3.94
N SER A 70 -10.25 8.19 3.18
CA SER A 70 -10.80 8.24 1.81
C SER A 70 -9.93 7.48 0.81
N LEU A 71 -10.53 7.09 -0.32
CA LEU A 71 -9.86 6.77 -1.59
C LEU A 71 -10.27 7.83 -2.62
N GLN A 72 -9.84 9.08 -2.40
CA GLN A 72 -10.36 10.26 -3.08
C GLN A 72 -10.15 10.27 -4.61
N TYR A 73 -9.28 9.41 -5.14
CA TYR A 73 -9.05 9.26 -6.57
C TYR A 73 -9.71 8.01 -7.15
N SER A 74 -10.44 7.23 -6.35
CA SER A 74 -11.21 6.07 -6.78
C SER A 74 -12.70 6.40 -6.83
N ARG A 75 -13.44 5.71 -7.71
CA ARG A 75 -14.91 5.78 -7.78
C ARG A 75 -15.51 4.46 -7.35
N TYR A 76 -16.64 4.49 -6.68
CA TYR A 76 -17.33 3.27 -6.22
C TYR A 76 -17.63 2.30 -7.36
N ASN A 77 -18.20 2.78 -8.49
CA ASN A 77 -18.49 1.93 -9.64
C ASN A 77 -17.23 1.30 -10.25
N ARG A 78 -16.12 2.03 -10.29
CA ARG A 78 -14.86 1.49 -10.79
C ARG A 78 -14.30 0.39 -9.88
N VAL A 79 -14.37 0.59 -8.57
CA VAL A 79 -13.96 -0.43 -7.59
C VAL A 79 -14.88 -1.66 -7.69
N ALA A 80 -16.18 -1.47 -7.85
CA ALA A 80 -17.13 -2.57 -8.07
C ALA A 80 -16.78 -3.37 -9.33
N GLU A 81 -16.53 -2.70 -10.46
CA GLU A 81 -16.12 -3.32 -11.72
C GLU A 81 -14.80 -4.11 -11.56
N ASP A 82 -13.77 -3.49 -10.99
CA ASP A 82 -12.46 -4.12 -10.78
C ASP A 82 -12.54 -5.37 -9.90
N LEU A 83 -13.45 -5.37 -8.94
CA LEU A 83 -13.70 -6.50 -8.03
C LEU A 83 -14.66 -7.55 -8.62
N GLY A 84 -15.34 -7.25 -9.73
CA GLY A 84 -16.35 -8.11 -10.31
C GLY A 84 -17.62 -8.20 -9.47
N ILE A 85 -17.96 -7.15 -8.70
CA ILE A 85 -19.19 -7.03 -7.92
C ILE A 85 -20.20 -6.23 -8.73
N PRO A 86 -21.42 -6.76 -8.97
CA PRO A 86 -22.51 -5.98 -9.57
C PRO A 86 -22.76 -4.67 -8.83
N GLU A 87 -23.00 -3.58 -9.55
CA GLU A 87 -23.13 -2.23 -8.94
C GLU A 87 -24.26 -2.16 -7.92
N ASP A 88 -25.38 -2.81 -8.19
CA ASP A 88 -26.52 -2.89 -7.28
C ASP A 88 -26.19 -3.60 -5.97
N LEU A 89 -25.42 -4.68 -6.03
CA LEU A 89 -24.94 -5.41 -4.85
C LEU A 89 -23.89 -4.59 -4.10
N PHE A 90 -22.98 -3.92 -4.81
CA PHE A 90 -21.99 -3.05 -4.20
C PHE A 90 -22.66 -1.90 -3.45
N GLN A 91 -23.63 -1.25 -4.09
CA GLN A 91 -24.39 -0.15 -3.51
C GLN A 91 -25.18 -0.59 -2.28
N ALA A 92 -25.86 -1.72 -2.36
CA ALA A 92 -26.71 -2.24 -1.27
C ALA A 92 -25.90 -2.68 -0.04
N ASN A 93 -24.66 -3.17 -0.20
CA ASN A 93 -23.91 -3.83 0.86
C ASN A 93 -22.65 -3.07 1.32
N LEU A 94 -22.09 -2.19 0.49
CA LEU A 94 -20.80 -1.53 0.73
C LEU A 94 -20.87 0.00 0.69
N MET A 95 -22.02 0.60 0.36
CA MET A 95 -22.22 2.05 0.42
C MET A 95 -23.21 2.36 1.55
N PHE A 96 -22.73 3.02 2.60
CA PHE A 96 -23.52 3.25 3.81
C PHE A 96 -24.20 4.63 3.84
N ASP A 97 -23.88 5.52 2.90
CA ASP A 97 -24.50 6.82 2.74
C ASP A 97 -25.52 6.75 1.57
N PRO A 98 -26.82 6.86 1.84
CA PRO A 98 -27.87 6.76 0.83
C PRO A 98 -27.87 7.91 -0.18
N ASP A 99 -27.26 9.05 0.15
CA ASP A 99 -27.19 10.23 -0.71
C ASP A 99 -26.01 10.15 -1.71
N VAL A 100 -25.07 9.24 -1.50
CA VAL A 100 -23.91 9.06 -2.35
C VAL A 100 -24.27 8.15 -3.53
N LYS A 101 -23.99 8.61 -4.75
CA LYS A 101 -24.22 7.85 -5.97
C LYS A 101 -23.06 6.91 -6.30
N ILE A 102 -23.34 5.78 -6.93
CA ILE A 102 -22.33 4.76 -7.31
C ILE A 102 -21.19 5.33 -8.20
N GLY A 103 -21.42 6.34 -8.97
CA GLY A 103 -20.38 7.02 -9.77
C GLY A 103 -19.55 8.06 -9.01
N ALA A 104 -19.84 8.32 -7.72
CA ALA A 104 -19.11 9.29 -6.92
C ALA A 104 -17.68 8.84 -6.59
N LEU A 105 -16.82 9.80 -6.24
CA LEU A 105 -15.51 9.54 -5.64
C LEU A 105 -15.67 9.05 -4.20
N MET A 106 -14.75 8.20 -3.75
CA MET A 106 -14.79 7.57 -2.44
C MET A 106 -14.22 8.49 -1.36
N HIS A 107 -14.99 9.51 -1.00
CA HIS A 107 -14.69 10.42 0.11
C HIS A 107 -15.42 9.98 1.38
N ASN A 108 -14.73 10.05 2.52
CA ASN A 108 -15.38 9.93 3.81
C ASN A 108 -16.00 11.27 4.25
N ALA A 109 -16.87 11.22 5.23
CA ALA A 109 -17.54 12.39 5.80
C ALA A 109 -16.76 13.06 6.96
N MET A 110 -15.56 12.56 7.31
CA MET A 110 -14.80 13.06 8.45
C MET A 110 -14.27 14.48 8.20
N ASP A 111 -14.66 15.42 9.05
CA ASP A 111 -14.12 16.77 9.02
C ASP A 111 -12.64 16.78 9.43
N LYS A 112 -11.80 17.46 8.64
CA LYS A 112 -10.34 17.50 8.86
C LYS A 112 -9.94 18.20 10.16
N GLY A 113 -10.71 19.20 10.60
CA GLY A 113 -10.45 19.89 11.86
C GLY A 113 -10.74 18.99 13.06
N HIS A 114 -11.88 18.31 13.03
CA HIS A 114 -12.22 17.31 14.05
C HIS A 114 -11.25 16.14 14.04
N ALA A 115 -10.88 15.63 12.88
CA ALA A 115 -9.88 14.55 12.76
C ALA A 115 -8.55 14.93 13.42
N LYS A 116 -8.06 16.15 13.17
CA LYS A 116 -6.83 16.65 13.80
C LYS A 116 -6.98 16.80 15.32
N GLN A 117 -8.13 17.19 15.79
CA GLN A 117 -8.42 17.30 17.23
C GLN A 117 -8.44 15.94 17.91
N TRP A 118 -9.05 14.93 17.27
CA TRP A 118 -9.18 13.59 17.83
C TRP A 118 -7.87 12.80 17.78
N PHE A 119 -7.20 12.79 16.63
CA PHE A 119 -6.05 11.91 16.36
C PHE A 119 -4.69 12.64 16.43
N GLY A 120 -4.68 13.96 16.61
CA GLY A 120 -3.45 14.77 16.51
C GLY A 120 -3.00 15.01 15.08
N VAL A 121 -3.53 14.26 14.11
CA VAL A 121 -3.21 14.29 12.68
C VAL A 121 -4.47 13.98 11.87
N VAL A 122 -4.55 14.52 10.65
CA VAL A 122 -5.59 14.12 9.71
C VAL A 122 -5.25 12.76 9.11
N PRO A 123 -6.13 11.74 9.18
CA PRO A 123 -5.89 10.46 8.55
C PRO A 123 -5.59 10.64 7.04
N PRO A 124 -4.52 10.05 6.51
CA PRO A 124 -4.16 10.21 5.12
C PRO A 124 -5.15 9.51 4.18
N ASP A 125 -5.27 10.02 2.96
CA ASP A 125 -5.93 9.31 1.87
C ASP A 125 -5.13 8.06 1.49
N LEU A 126 -5.81 6.93 1.26
CA LEU A 126 -5.17 5.65 1.01
C LEU A 126 -5.11 5.24 -0.46
N THR A 127 -5.61 6.04 -1.40
CA THR A 127 -5.66 5.67 -2.83
C THR A 127 -4.31 5.20 -3.38
N LEU A 128 -3.23 5.88 -3.00
CA LEU A 128 -1.88 5.59 -3.50
C LEU A 128 -0.93 5.00 -2.45
N VAL A 129 -1.43 4.67 -1.25
CA VAL A 129 -0.56 4.24 -0.14
C VAL A 129 0.22 2.98 -0.47
N SER A 130 -0.40 1.99 -1.14
CA SER A 130 0.27 0.75 -1.53
C SER A 130 1.35 0.93 -2.61
N ARG A 131 1.30 2.04 -3.36
CA ARG A 131 2.38 2.43 -4.28
C ARG A 131 3.49 3.18 -3.57
N ALA A 132 3.14 4.07 -2.64
CA ALA A 132 4.09 4.90 -1.92
C ALA A 132 4.87 4.12 -0.85
N ARG A 133 4.21 3.18 -0.17
CA ARG A 133 4.77 2.43 0.96
C ARG A 133 5.02 0.95 0.65
N GLN A 134 4.59 0.46 -0.49
CA GLN A 134 4.56 -0.95 -0.87
C GLN A 134 3.54 -1.79 -0.06
N PRO A 135 2.95 -2.85 -0.66
CA PRO A 135 1.97 -3.70 0.01
C PRO A 135 2.50 -4.38 1.27
N GLN A 136 3.77 -4.81 1.27
CA GLN A 136 4.44 -5.46 2.41
C GLN A 136 4.49 -4.53 3.63
N TRP A 137 4.78 -3.24 3.42
CA TRP A 137 4.77 -2.25 4.49
C TRP A 137 3.36 -2.10 5.10
N VAL A 138 2.35 -1.96 4.25
CA VAL A 138 0.95 -1.82 4.71
C VAL A 138 0.50 -3.06 5.48
N TYR A 139 0.82 -4.24 4.96
CA TYR A 139 0.52 -5.51 5.59
C TYR A 139 1.18 -5.65 6.97
N THR A 140 2.49 -5.38 7.06
CA THR A 140 3.24 -5.43 8.30
C THR A 140 2.73 -4.37 9.29
N TYR A 141 2.45 -3.15 8.82
CA TYR A 141 1.89 -2.08 9.64
C TYR A 141 0.58 -2.52 10.31
N LEU A 142 -0.38 -3.08 9.58
CA LEU A 142 -1.66 -3.50 10.12
C LEU A 142 -1.56 -4.64 11.14
N ARG A 143 -0.53 -5.48 11.05
CA ARG A 143 -0.31 -6.64 11.93
C ARG A 143 0.55 -6.37 13.16
N THR A 144 1.19 -5.23 13.25
CA THR A 144 2.21 -4.97 14.28
C THR A 144 1.81 -3.91 15.31
N PHE A 145 0.50 -3.68 15.44
CA PHE A 145 -0.02 -2.96 16.58
C PHE A 145 0.23 -3.75 17.88
N TYR A 146 0.54 -3.03 18.95
CA TYR A 146 0.72 -3.61 20.28
C TYR A 146 0.17 -2.67 21.35
N ARG A 147 -0.15 -3.23 22.52
CA ARG A 147 -0.63 -2.45 23.66
C ARG A 147 0.46 -1.52 24.18
N ASP A 148 0.11 -0.26 24.36
CA ASP A 148 0.98 0.78 24.93
C ASP A 148 0.11 1.78 25.70
N ASP A 149 0.03 1.56 27.02
CA ASP A 149 -0.82 2.34 27.92
C ASP A 149 -0.34 3.82 28.05
N GLY A 150 0.83 4.15 27.54
CA GLY A 150 1.33 5.53 27.44
C GLY A 150 0.79 6.30 26.25
N ARG A 151 0.02 5.65 25.36
CA ARG A 151 -0.57 6.29 24.17
C ARG A 151 -2.04 6.62 24.35
N PRO A 152 -2.56 7.68 23.70
CA PRO A 152 -3.96 8.11 23.85
C PRO A 152 -5.01 7.03 23.56
N TYR A 153 -4.70 6.10 22.63
CA TYR A 153 -5.61 5.00 22.26
C TYR A 153 -5.17 3.66 22.83
N GLY A 154 -4.23 3.65 23.79
CA GLY A 154 -3.76 2.43 24.43
C GLY A 154 -2.93 1.50 23.52
N VAL A 155 -2.53 1.97 22.33
CA VAL A 155 -1.81 1.18 21.34
C VAL A 155 -0.69 1.98 20.68
N ASN A 156 0.34 1.27 20.20
CA ASN A 156 1.41 1.78 19.36
C ASN A 156 1.69 0.78 18.23
N ASN A 157 2.60 1.10 17.33
CA ASN A 157 2.91 0.26 16.17
C ASN A 157 4.42 0.09 16.01
N LYS A 158 4.86 -1.13 15.65
CA LYS A 158 6.29 -1.45 15.49
C LYS A 158 6.90 -0.87 14.23
N VAL A 159 6.09 -0.72 13.16
CA VAL A 159 6.51 -0.13 11.88
C VAL A 159 6.48 1.39 11.94
N PHE A 160 5.50 1.96 12.62
CA PHE A 160 5.30 3.40 12.72
C PHE A 160 5.16 3.82 14.18
N LYS A 161 6.29 4.15 14.79
CA LYS A 161 6.33 4.57 16.20
C LYS A 161 5.48 5.82 16.44
N ASP A 162 4.85 5.87 17.61
CA ASP A 162 4.01 6.98 18.06
C ASP A 162 2.79 7.23 17.16
N VAL A 163 2.24 6.15 16.62
CA VAL A 163 1.08 6.17 15.74
C VAL A 163 -0.12 6.88 16.38
N GLY A 164 -0.80 7.72 15.61
CA GLY A 164 -2.07 8.36 15.99
C GLY A 164 -3.31 7.53 15.63
N MET A 165 -3.15 6.48 14.83
CA MET A 165 -4.24 5.58 14.43
C MET A 165 -4.54 4.57 15.54
N PRO A 166 -5.81 4.40 15.98
CA PRO A 166 -6.19 3.30 16.85
C PRO A 166 -6.09 1.95 16.12
N HIS A 167 -6.04 0.84 16.88
CA HIS A 167 -6.05 -0.51 16.30
C HIS A 167 -7.47 -0.90 15.89
N VAL A 168 -7.91 -0.45 14.72
CA VAL A 168 -9.29 -0.63 14.23
C VAL A 168 -9.65 -2.08 13.88
N LEU A 169 -8.65 -2.97 13.76
CA LEU A 169 -8.83 -4.39 13.43
C LEU A 169 -8.67 -5.31 14.65
N LEU A 170 -8.71 -4.77 15.88
CA LEU A 170 -8.47 -5.52 17.11
C LEU A 170 -9.48 -6.66 17.32
N GLU A 171 -10.70 -6.49 16.82
CA GLU A 171 -11.81 -7.43 17.02
C GLU A 171 -12.03 -8.37 15.84
N LEU A 172 -11.20 -8.30 14.78
CA LEU A 172 -11.19 -9.23 13.65
C LEU A 172 -10.22 -10.37 13.89
#